data_a885b25e16991e70f2c3ed86c04ee4b8
#
_entry.id   a885b25e16991e70f2c3ed86c04ee4b8
#
_cell.length_a   1.000
_cell.length_b   1.000
_cell.length_c   1.000
_cell.angle_alpha   90.00
_cell.angle_beta   90.00
_cell.angle_gamma   90.00
#
_symmetry.space_group_name_H-M   'P 1'
#
loop_
_entity.id
_entity.type
_entity.pdbx_description
1 polymer ?
#
loop_
_entity_poly.entity_id
_entity_poly.type
_entity_poly.pdbx_seq_one_letter_code
_entity_poly.pdbx_strand_id
1 'polypeptide(L)'
;MQQLARVEHVKPGDHPNNKKRKRVEEGQCWKRRSTLWDLPYWSTLKLRHNLDVMHIEKNICEALLGTFLDIAGKSKDSITARLDLEDMGIRKNLQLKDDGNSYSVPHAPYKMSKAQISVFCAFIKNVKFPDGYASNLARCVSVDECKLQALKTHDCHILLQRILPAGLRGIMHKEIYEAIAELGNFFQQICAKKLKLDVLNRMRGEIPIILCKLEKIFPPAFFDVMVHLSIHLIDDAILRGPVQYGWMYPVERRLLTLKRFVRNMARPEGSIAEAYVANECLNACSRYFDDVDTRHNREGRNRERVPMSTCGLSIFQHGANLLGAPRLTYDEKDYDRMVWYVLNNTTEVEPFIEYVLQCKQHNVIICLSYKILALTSELRTYLQDLQE
;
A
#
# COMPACT_ATOMS: atom_id res chain seq x y z
N MET A 1 -1.40 -6.84 28.88
CA MET A 1 -1.70 -8.23 29.27
C MET A 1 -2.38 -8.33 30.64
N GLN A 2 -1.84 -7.80 31.75
CA GLN A 2 -2.51 -7.90 33.06
C GLN A 2 -3.83 -7.11 33.21
N GLN A 3 -4.05 -6.06 32.43
CA GLN A 3 -5.33 -5.32 32.41
C GLN A 3 -6.42 -6.05 31.63
N LEU A 4 -6.07 -6.74 30.55
CA LEU A 4 -6.99 -7.54 29.73
C LEU A 4 -7.53 -8.78 30.47
N ALA A 5 -6.75 -9.37 31.39
CA ALA A 5 -7.18 -10.51 32.19
C ALA A 5 -8.25 -10.17 33.26
N ARG A 6 -8.53 -8.88 33.50
CA ARG A 6 -9.50 -8.39 34.49
C ARG A 6 -10.78 -7.79 33.87
N VAL A 7 -10.82 -7.71 32.54
CA VAL A 7 -12.00 -7.17 31.82
C VAL A 7 -12.93 -8.36 31.55
N GLU A 8 -14.13 -8.34 32.12
CA GLU A 8 -15.20 -9.23 31.69
C GLU A 8 -15.35 -9.13 30.17
N HIS A 9 -15.62 -10.25 29.51
CA HIS A 9 -15.76 -10.35 28.06
C HIS A 9 -16.88 -9.47 27.52
N VAL A 10 -16.64 -8.16 27.42
CA VAL A 10 -17.51 -7.23 26.70
C VAL A 10 -17.15 -7.34 25.21
N LYS A 11 -18.08 -7.81 24.41
CA LYS A 11 -17.91 -7.84 22.95
C LYS A 11 -18.15 -6.43 22.41
N PRO A 12 -17.21 -5.84 21.64
CA PRO A 12 -17.43 -4.56 21.00
C PRO A 12 -18.76 -4.51 20.25
N GLY A 13 -19.58 -3.50 20.50
CA GLY A 13 -20.90 -3.31 19.91
C GLY A 13 -22.07 -3.91 20.69
N ASP A 14 -21.88 -4.50 21.84
CA ASP A 14 -22.94 -5.10 22.68
C ASP A 14 -23.52 -4.14 23.74
N HIS A 15 -23.10 -2.84 23.74
CA HIS A 15 -23.63 -1.86 24.69
C HIS A 15 -25.16 -1.77 24.61
N PRO A 16 -25.89 -1.72 25.75
CA PRO A 16 -27.35 -1.67 25.82
C PRO A 16 -27.98 -0.57 24.97
N ASN A 17 -27.32 0.55 24.81
CA ASN A 17 -27.74 1.69 23.98
C ASN A 17 -27.47 1.51 22.49
N ASN A 18 -26.82 0.42 22.08
CA ASN A 18 -26.54 0.13 20.67
C ASN A 18 -27.70 -0.63 20.02
N LYS A 19 -28.68 0.10 19.47
CA LYS A 19 -29.91 -0.44 18.90
C LYS A 19 -29.73 -1.26 17.60
N LYS A 20 -28.52 -1.41 17.06
CA LYS A 20 -28.30 -1.95 15.69
C LYS A 20 -27.84 -3.41 15.62
N ARG A 21 -27.63 -4.13 16.72
CA ARG A 21 -27.19 -5.53 16.66
C ARG A 21 -28.16 -6.50 17.35
N LYS A 22 -28.60 -7.52 16.62
CA LYS A 22 -29.21 -8.69 17.22
C LYS A 22 -28.12 -9.44 18.00
N ARG A 23 -28.38 -9.78 19.28
CA ARG A 23 -27.52 -10.64 20.08
C ARG A 23 -27.29 -11.96 19.35
N VAL A 24 -26.04 -12.33 19.19
CA VAL A 24 -25.63 -13.65 18.71
C VAL A 24 -25.66 -14.57 19.94
N GLU A 25 -26.35 -15.71 19.85
CA GLU A 25 -26.37 -16.70 20.93
C GLU A 25 -24.95 -17.14 21.31
N GLU A 26 -24.71 -17.26 22.62
CA GLU A 26 -23.41 -17.66 23.14
C GLU A 26 -23.02 -19.04 22.59
N GLY A 27 -21.82 -19.13 21.98
CA GLY A 27 -21.16 -20.38 21.67
C GLY A 27 -20.96 -20.75 20.21
N GLN A 28 -21.66 -20.12 19.24
CA GLN A 28 -21.48 -20.45 17.82
C GLN A 28 -20.75 -19.35 17.06
N CYS A 29 -19.41 -19.44 16.94
CA CYS A 29 -18.62 -18.58 16.07
C CYS A 29 -18.84 -18.87 14.57
N TRP A 30 -19.27 -20.09 14.22
CA TRP A 30 -19.42 -20.56 12.84
C TRP A 30 -20.85 -20.95 12.53
N LYS A 31 -21.47 -20.29 11.55
CA LYS A 31 -22.84 -20.60 11.10
C LYS A 31 -22.89 -21.76 10.11
N ARG A 32 -21.82 -22.00 9.36
CA ARG A 32 -21.72 -23.07 8.35
C ARG A 32 -20.30 -23.59 8.25
N ARG A 33 -20.17 -24.89 8.04
CA ARG A 33 -18.91 -25.54 7.67
C ARG A 33 -18.66 -25.36 6.19
N SER A 34 -17.43 -24.96 5.80
CA SER A 34 -17.04 -24.91 4.40
C SER A 34 -16.91 -26.31 3.83
N THR A 35 -17.35 -26.55 2.60
CA THR A 35 -17.17 -27.79 1.84
C THR A 35 -15.71 -28.15 1.61
N LEU A 36 -14.79 -27.18 1.72
CA LEU A 36 -13.35 -27.42 1.64
C LEU A 36 -12.85 -28.36 2.76
N TRP A 37 -13.55 -28.40 3.90
CA TRP A 37 -13.21 -29.32 5.01
C TRP A 37 -13.53 -30.78 4.70
N ASP A 38 -14.24 -31.06 3.62
CA ASP A 38 -14.53 -32.43 3.18
C ASP A 38 -13.41 -32.99 2.29
N LEU A 39 -12.44 -32.11 1.89
CA LEU A 39 -11.24 -32.53 1.18
C LEU A 39 -10.26 -33.22 2.13
N PRO A 40 -9.75 -34.43 1.82
CA PRO A 40 -8.92 -35.22 2.74
C PRO A 40 -7.64 -34.51 3.19
N TYR A 41 -7.08 -33.66 2.31
CA TYR A 41 -5.82 -32.95 2.54
C TYR A 41 -6.00 -31.56 3.17
N TRP A 42 -7.24 -31.03 3.23
CA TRP A 42 -7.47 -29.64 3.66
C TRP A 42 -7.00 -29.37 5.09
N SER A 43 -7.23 -30.31 5.99
CA SER A 43 -6.83 -30.19 7.40
C SER A 43 -5.32 -30.17 7.60
N THR A 44 -4.55 -30.80 6.69
CA THR A 44 -3.09 -30.92 6.77
C THR A 44 -2.34 -29.77 6.09
N LEU A 45 -3.04 -28.93 5.29
CA LEU A 45 -2.42 -27.79 4.64
C LEU A 45 -1.94 -26.78 5.68
N LYS A 46 -0.67 -26.40 5.59
CA LYS A 46 -0.09 -25.31 6.40
C LYS A 46 -0.65 -23.95 5.99
N LEU A 47 -0.82 -23.74 4.66
CA LEU A 47 -1.51 -22.59 4.08
C LEU A 47 -2.80 -23.07 3.41
N ARG A 48 -3.95 -22.66 3.90
CA ARG A 48 -5.26 -22.97 3.32
C ARG A 48 -5.72 -21.90 2.33
N HIS A 49 -5.23 -20.67 2.49
CA HIS A 49 -5.42 -19.54 1.60
C HIS A 49 -4.25 -18.59 1.77
N ASN A 50 -3.90 -17.86 0.72
CA ASN A 50 -2.89 -16.82 0.79
C ASN A 50 -3.51 -15.54 1.34
N LEU A 51 -2.81 -14.89 2.26
CA LEU A 51 -3.19 -13.57 2.73
C LEU A 51 -2.78 -12.53 1.68
N ASP A 52 -3.72 -11.73 1.20
CA ASP A 52 -3.41 -10.62 0.30
C ASP A 52 -2.94 -9.41 1.11
N VAL A 53 -1.62 -9.24 1.16
CA VAL A 53 -0.98 -8.16 1.91
C VAL A 53 -1.48 -6.78 1.45
N MET A 54 -1.66 -6.59 0.13
CA MET A 54 -2.12 -5.30 -0.40
C MET A 54 -3.54 -4.97 0.02
N HIS A 55 -4.40 -5.97 0.12
CA HIS A 55 -5.77 -5.79 0.60
C HIS A 55 -5.81 -5.45 2.10
N ILE A 56 -4.99 -6.15 2.89
CA ILE A 56 -4.83 -5.89 4.34
C ILE A 56 -4.32 -4.46 4.54
N GLU A 57 -3.24 -4.10 3.86
CA GLU A 57 -2.62 -2.77 3.93
C GLU A 57 -3.59 -1.66 3.53
N LYS A 58 -4.36 -1.85 2.44
CA LYS A 58 -5.40 -0.93 2.02
C LYS A 58 -6.42 -0.68 3.11
N ASN A 59 -6.96 -1.75 3.72
CA ASN A 59 -7.97 -1.61 4.77
C ASN A 59 -7.43 -0.89 6.01
N ILE A 60 -6.20 -1.17 6.40
CA ILE A 60 -5.53 -0.46 7.50
C ILE A 60 -5.32 1.01 7.15
N CYS A 61 -4.82 1.31 5.94
CA CYS A 61 -4.65 2.68 5.48
C CYS A 61 -5.97 3.46 5.46
N GLU A 62 -7.04 2.86 4.95
CA GLU A 62 -8.37 3.46 4.93
C GLU A 62 -8.94 3.67 6.35
N ALA A 63 -8.72 2.74 7.27
CA ALA A 63 -9.11 2.87 8.66
C ALA A 63 -8.35 4.02 9.37
N LEU A 64 -7.03 4.13 9.12
CA LEU A 64 -6.21 5.23 9.64
C LEU A 64 -6.67 6.59 9.10
N LEU A 65 -6.76 6.73 7.77
CA LEU A 65 -7.20 7.97 7.14
C LEU A 65 -8.62 8.34 7.55
N GLY A 66 -9.54 7.35 7.56
CA GLY A 66 -10.91 7.56 8.00
C GLY A 66 -11.00 8.09 9.43
N THR A 67 -10.14 7.61 10.31
CA THR A 67 -10.11 8.00 11.73
C THR A 67 -9.40 9.34 11.95
N PHE A 68 -8.27 9.58 11.27
CA PHE A 68 -7.53 10.85 11.36
C PHE A 68 -8.34 12.05 10.83
N LEU A 69 -9.00 11.85 9.69
CA LEU A 69 -9.77 12.88 8.98
C LEU A 69 -11.25 12.92 9.42
N ASP A 70 -11.64 12.06 10.37
CA ASP A 70 -13.02 11.92 10.86
C ASP A 70 -14.06 11.75 9.73
N ILE A 71 -13.75 10.88 8.76
CA ILE A 71 -14.63 10.65 7.60
C ILE A 71 -15.85 9.85 8.04
N ALA A 72 -17.04 10.40 7.81
CA ALA A 72 -18.31 9.75 8.15
C ALA A 72 -18.40 8.36 7.48
N GLY A 73 -18.74 7.34 8.28
CA GLY A 73 -18.87 5.94 7.83
C GLY A 73 -17.55 5.20 7.63
N LYS A 74 -16.38 5.87 7.70
CA LYS A 74 -15.05 5.25 7.61
C LYS A 74 -14.26 5.37 8.90
N SER A 75 -14.56 6.34 9.74
CA SER A 75 -13.93 6.52 11.04
C SER A 75 -14.21 5.32 11.94
N LYS A 76 -13.17 4.80 12.58
CA LYS A 76 -13.27 3.76 13.63
C LYS A 76 -13.60 4.34 15.00
N ASP A 77 -13.63 5.67 15.11
CA ASP A 77 -13.99 6.39 16.31
C ASP A 77 -15.45 6.87 16.23
N SER A 78 -16.37 5.92 16.33
CA SER A 78 -17.81 6.17 16.32
C SER A 78 -18.37 6.31 17.75
N ILE A 79 -19.61 6.80 17.86
CA ILE A 79 -20.34 6.83 19.13
C ILE A 79 -20.37 5.43 19.76
N THR A 80 -20.62 4.38 18.96
CA THR A 80 -20.61 3.00 19.43
C THR A 80 -19.25 2.61 20.01
N ALA A 81 -18.15 2.99 19.34
CA ALA A 81 -16.80 2.71 19.84
C ALA A 81 -16.50 3.42 21.17
N ARG A 82 -17.10 4.59 21.39
CA ARG A 82 -16.97 5.33 22.63
C ARG A 82 -17.81 4.72 23.77
N LEU A 83 -18.99 4.17 23.46
CA LEU A 83 -19.79 3.39 24.39
C LEU A 83 -19.06 2.10 24.80
N ASP A 84 -18.38 1.43 23.85
CA ASP A 84 -17.56 0.25 24.16
C ASP A 84 -16.42 0.61 25.15
N LEU A 85 -15.83 1.81 25.06
CA LEU A 85 -14.83 2.28 26.03
C LEU A 85 -15.42 2.47 27.44
N GLU A 86 -16.66 2.90 27.50
CA GLU A 86 -17.41 3.05 28.76
C GLU A 86 -17.69 1.69 29.38
N ASP A 87 -18.24 0.73 28.61
CA ASP A 87 -18.52 -0.63 29.05
C ASP A 87 -17.26 -1.37 29.54
N MET A 88 -16.13 -1.12 28.88
CA MET A 88 -14.83 -1.70 29.29
C MET A 88 -14.20 -0.97 30.48
N GLY A 89 -14.72 0.18 30.89
CA GLY A 89 -14.17 1.01 31.95
C GLY A 89 -12.76 1.59 31.68
N ILE A 90 -12.36 1.68 30.40
CA ILE A 90 -11.04 2.16 29.98
C ILE A 90 -11.13 3.54 29.33
N ARG A 91 -10.00 4.28 29.31
CA ARG A 91 -9.85 5.59 28.64
C ARG A 91 -10.98 6.56 28.97
N LYS A 92 -11.19 6.81 30.24
CA LYS A 92 -12.26 7.69 30.77
C LYS A 92 -12.31 9.07 30.11
N ASN A 93 -11.16 9.60 29.67
CA ASN A 93 -11.05 10.88 28.96
C ASN A 93 -11.66 10.87 27.54
N LEU A 94 -11.87 9.69 26.97
CA LEU A 94 -12.46 9.49 25.64
C LEU A 94 -13.91 8.99 25.69
N GLN A 95 -14.43 8.62 26.87
CA GLN A 95 -15.81 8.19 27.03
C GLN A 95 -16.77 9.34 26.73
N LEU A 96 -18.00 9.02 26.35
CA LEU A 96 -19.02 10.01 26.07
C LEU A 96 -19.38 10.78 27.35
N LYS A 97 -19.61 12.06 27.20
CA LYS A 97 -20.19 12.89 28.28
C LYS A 97 -21.67 13.01 28.04
N ASP A 98 -22.46 12.65 29.03
CA ASP A 98 -23.91 12.79 29.00
C ASP A 98 -24.27 14.22 29.43
N ASP A 99 -24.80 15.01 28.50
CA ASP A 99 -25.26 16.37 28.74
C ASP A 99 -26.79 16.38 28.96
N GLY A 100 -27.40 15.23 29.25
CA GLY A 100 -28.81 15.04 29.57
C GLY A 100 -29.75 14.91 28.38
N ASN A 101 -29.53 15.62 27.28
CA ASN A 101 -30.30 15.52 26.02
C ASN A 101 -29.50 14.98 24.83
N SER A 102 -28.17 14.99 24.94
CA SER A 102 -27.27 14.54 23.86
C SER A 102 -25.94 14.06 24.41
N TYR A 103 -25.27 13.19 23.67
CA TYR A 103 -23.90 12.82 24.01
C TYR A 103 -22.91 13.79 23.40
N SER A 104 -22.03 14.34 24.22
CA SER A 104 -20.85 15.09 23.77
C SER A 104 -19.68 14.13 23.58
N VAL A 105 -19.04 14.20 22.39
CA VAL A 105 -17.91 13.37 22.03
C VAL A 105 -16.60 14.12 22.31
N PRO A 106 -15.81 13.76 23.33
CA PRO A 106 -14.54 14.40 23.61
C PRO A 106 -13.57 14.28 22.42
N HIS A 107 -12.79 15.35 22.17
CA HIS A 107 -11.77 15.33 21.12
C HIS A 107 -10.69 14.27 21.41
N ALA A 108 -10.35 13.46 20.40
CA ALA A 108 -9.32 12.46 20.53
C ALA A 108 -7.98 12.96 19.99
N PRO A 109 -6.83 12.61 20.62
CA PRO A 109 -5.52 13.04 20.16
C PRO A 109 -5.16 12.55 18.73
N TYR A 110 -5.79 11.48 18.27
CA TYR A 110 -5.61 10.93 16.91
C TYR A 110 -6.54 11.59 15.87
N LYS A 111 -7.50 12.42 16.24
CA LYS A 111 -8.28 13.21 15.27
C LYS A 111 -7.56 14.50 14.93
N MET A 112 -7.43 14.76 13.65
CA MET A 112 -6.86 16.03 13.16
C MET A 112 -7.88 17.16 13.26
N SER A 113 -7.42 18.33 13.66
CA SER A 113 -8.17 19.57 13.51
C SER A 113 -8.29 19.97 12.05
N LYS A 114 -9.24 20.83 11.70
CA LYS A 114 -9.41 21.33 10.31
C LYS A 114 -8.13 21.95 9.75
N ALA A 115 -7.38 22.70 10.58
CA ALA A 115 -6.10 23.29 10.18
C ALA A 115 -5.06 22.22 9.87
N GLN A 116 -4.95 21.19 10.70
CA GLN A 116 -4.04 20.05 10.45
C GLN A 116 -4.41 19.26 9.19
N ILE A 117 -5.71 19.04 8.95
CA ILE A 117 -6.21 18.39 7.72
C ILE A 117 -5.83 19.20 6.49
N SER A 118 -6.00 20.54 6.53
CA SER A 118 -5.61 21.42 5.41
C SER A 118 -4.13 21.33 5.10
N VAL A 119 -3.27 21.38 6.12
CA VAL A 119 -1.80 21.23 5.97
C VAL A 119 -1.46 19.86 5.39
N PHE A 120 -2.06 18.79 5.89
CA PHE A 120 -1.85 17.44 5.42
C PHE A 120 -2.31 17.24 3.96
N CYS A 121 -3.47 17.75 3.60
CA CYS A 121 -3.97 17.72 2.22
C CYS A 121 -3.07 18.52 1.29
N ALA A 122 -2.62 19.70 1.68
CA ALA A 122 -1.68 20.51 0.91
C ALA A 122 -0.34 19.79 0.72
N PHE A 123 0.17 19.11 1.75
CA PHE A 123 1.36 18.28 1.65
C PHE A 123 1.18 17.18 0.59
N ILE A 124 0.11 16.35 0.66
CA ILE A 124 -0.11 15.28 -0.31
C ILE A 124 -0.28 15.81 -1.73
N LYS A 125 -0.97 16.96 -1.90
CA LYS A 125 -1.19 17.57 -3.21
C LYS A 125 0.11 17.98 -3.89
N ASN A 126 1.12 18.35 -3.11
CA ASN A 126 2.43 18.79 -3.60
C ASN A 126 3.46 17.67 -3.78
N VAL A 127 3.15 16.44 -3.32
CA VAL A 127 4.04 15.30 -3.50
C VAL A 127 4.12 14.92 -4.98
N LYS A 128 5.33 14.88 -5.50
CA LYS A 128 5.63 14.41 -6.86
C LYS A 128 6.39 13.09 -6.76
N PHE A 129 6.00 12.14 -7.58
CA PHE A 129 6.67 10.85 -7.68
C PHE A 129 7.40 10.75 -9.01
N PRO A 130 8.50 9.98 -9.07
CA PRO A 130 9.12 9.61 -10.32
C PRO A 130 8.16 8.85 -11.24
N ASP A 131 8.41 8.91 -12.55
CA ASP A 131 7.63 8.19 -13.53
C ASP A 131 7.63 6.68 -13.24
N GLY A 132 6.46 6.06 -13.36
CA GLY A 132 6.28 4.63 -13.13
C GLY A 132 6.25 4.20 -11.66
N TYR A 133 6.63 5.06 -10.70
CA TYR A 133 6.67 4.71 -9.28
C TYR A 133 5.28 4.68 -8.65
N ALA A 134 4.49 5.73 -8.82
CA ALA A 134 3.15 5.85 -8.25
C ALA A 134 2.24 6.69 -9.14
N SER A 135 0.93 6.56 -8.92
CA SER A 135 -0.04 7.44 -9.56
C SER A 135 0.03 8.85 -8.96
N ASN A 136 -0.45 9.84 -9.71
CA ASN A 136 -0.55 11.21 -9.21
C ASN A 136 -1.60 11.29 -8.09
N LEU A 137 -1.16 11.32 -6.82
CA LEU A 137 -2.03 11.42 -5.65
C LEU A 137 -2.75 12.78 -5.56
N ALA A 138 -2.24 13.83 -6.20
CA ALA A 138 -2.85 15.17 -6.18
C ALA A 138 -4.30 15.15 -6.70
N ARG A 139 -4.62 14.21 -7.62
CA ARG A 139 -6.00 14.03 -8.15
C ARG A 139 -7.00 13.54 -7.10
N CYS A 140 -6.50 12.89 -6.04
CA CYS A 140 -7.32 12.32 -4.98
C CYS A 140 -7.56 13.32 -3.84
N VAL A 141 -6.98 14.51 -3.90
CA VAL A 141 -6.97 15.51 -2.83
C VAL A 141 -7.75 16.74 -3.24
N SER A 142 -8.80 17.07 -2.48
CA SER A 142 -9.46 18.38 -2.50
C SER A 142 -8.99 19.16 -1.27
N VAL A 143 -8.17 20.20 -1.47
CA VAL A 143 -7.66 21.03 -0.36
C VAL A 143 -8.77 21.91 0.20
N ASP A 144 -9.62 22.45 -0.67
CA ASP A 144 -10.72 23.35 -0.28
C ASP A 144 -11.77 22.63 0.57
N GLU A 145 -12.08 21.37 0.20
CA GLU A 145 -13.00 20.53 0.96
C GLU A 145 -12.32 19.74 2.08
N CYS A 146 -10.99 19.81 2.18
CA CYS A 146 -10.20 19.02 3.12
C CYS A 146 -10.50 17.51 3.05
N LYS A 147 -10.58 16.94 1.84
CA LYS A 147 -10.98 15.55 1.60
C LYS A 147 -9.98 14.77 0.77
N LEU A 148 -9.87 13.49 1.08
CA LEU A 148 -9.20 12.48 0.27
C LEU A 148 -10.24 11.54 -0.32
N GLN A 149 -10.26 11.38 -1.65
CA GLN A 149 -11.27 10.58 -2.36
C GLN A 149 -10.63 9.70 -3.43
N ALA A 150 -11.36 8.64 -3.82
CA ALA A 150 -11.03 7.77 -4.95
C ALA A 150 -9.61 7.15 -4.89
N LEU A 151 -9.09 6.89 -3.71
CA LEU A 151 -7.82 6.18 -3.52
C LEU A 151 -7.93 4.76 -4.06
N LYS A 152 -6.98 4.37 -4.89
CA LYS A 152 -6.82 2.98 -5.34
C LYS A 152 -5.98 2.19 -4.34
N THR A 153 -6.00 0.87 -4.44
CA THR A 153 -5.22 -0.02 -3.56
C THR A 153 -3.74 0.33 -3.55
N HIS A 154 -3.15 0.57 -4.72
CA HIS A 154 -1.74 0.98 -4.81
C HIS A 154 -1.48 2.37 -4.21
N ASP A 155 -2.44 3.29 -4.29
CA ASP A 155 -2.31 4.61 -3.65
C ASP A 155 -2.25 4.46 -2.13
N CYS A 156 -3.05 3.56 -1.54
CA CYS A 156 -3.02 3.24 -0.11
C CYS A 156 -1.68 2.62 0.32
N HIS A 157 -1.11 1.75 -0.53
CA HIS A 157 0.21 1.18 -0.32
C HIS A 157 1.30 2.26 -0.21
N ILE A 158 1.36 3.16 -1.18
CA ILE A 158 2.32 4.28 -1.16
C ILE A 158 2.05 5.23 0.01
N LEU A 159 0.77 5.52 0.28
CA LEU A 159 0.39 6.36 1.41
C LEU A 159 0.89 5.78 2.74
N LEU A 160 0.57 4.52 3.03
CA LEU A 160 0.92 3.93 4.33
C LEU A 160 2.44 3.80 4.50
N GLN A 161 3.15 3.35 3.47
CA GLN A 161 4.58 3.06 3.58
C GLN A 161 5.47 4.30 3.52
N ARG A 162 5.05 5.35 2.83
CA ARG A 162 5.91 6.49 2.52
C ARG A 162 5.34 7.83 2.95
N ILE A 163 4.10 8.10 2.60
CA ILE A 163 3.53 9.44 2.72
C ILE A 163 3.02 9.73 4.12
N LEU A 164 2.32 8.78 4.75
CA LEU A 164 1.84 8.95 6.12
C LEU A 164 2.99 9.18 7.11
N PRO A 165 4.07 8.36 7.12
CA PRO A 165 5.21 8.62 7.99
C PRO A 165 5.84 9.99 7.80
N ALA A 166 5.91 10.50 6.58
CA ALA A 166 6.45 11.82 6.29
C ALA A 166 5.47 12.96 6.64
N GLY A 167 4.21 12.80 6.21
CA GLY A 167 3.19 13.84 6.33
C GLY A 167 2.64 14.04 7.73
N LEU A 168 2.68 13.01 8.58
CA LEU A 168 2.21 13.13 9.97
C LEU A 168 3.25 13.75 10.90
N ARG A 169 4.52 13.75 10.50
CA ARG A 169 5.61 14.31 11.29
C ARG A 169 5.41 15.82 11.48
N GLY A 170 5.30 16.24 12.74
CA GLY A 170 5.06 17.64 13.09
C GLY A 170 3.58 18.08 13.02
N ILE A 171 2.68 17.25 12.50
CA ILE A 171 1.23 17.48 12.50
C ILE A 171 0.56 16.73 13.67
N MET A 172 0.96 15.48 13.89
CA MET A 172 0.40 14.61 14.92
C MET A 172 1.34 14.48 16.12
N HIS A 173 0.77 14.06 17.26
CA HIS A 173 1.55 13.77 18.46
C HIS A 173 2.63 12.70 18.18
N LYS A 174 3.80 12.83 18.81
CA LYS A 174 4.98 12.00 18.56
C LYS A 174 4.69 10.50 18.63
N GLU A 175 3.98 10.05 19.67
CA GLU A 175 3.66 8.62 19.85
C GLU A 175 2.79 8.06 18.73
N ILE A 176 1.85 8.86 18.19
CA ILE A 176 0.97 8.46 17.08
C ILE A 176 1.80 8.34 15.80
N TYR A 177 2.58 9.37 15.49
CA TYR A 177 3.45 9.40 14.33
C TYR A 177 4.44 8.22 14.33
N GLU A 178 5.11 7.94 15.46
CA GLU A 178 6.09 6.87 15.56
C GLU A 178 5.45 5.49 15.35
N ALA A 179 4.30 5.23 15.96
CA ALA A 179 3.58 3.97 15.77
C ALA A 179 3.17 3.74 14.31
N ILE A 180 2.73 4.80 13.61
CA ILE A 180 2.38 4.72 12.18
C ILE A 180 3.61 4.55 11.31
N ALA A 181 4.73 5.21 11.65
CA ALA A 181 5.98 5.05 10.92
C ALA A 181 6.54 3.62 11.04
N GLU A 182 6.47 3.01 12.23
CA GLU A 182 6.85 1.62 12.45
C GLU A 182 5.95 0.66 11.65
N LEU A 183 4.64 0.89 11.63
CA LEU A 183 3.70 0.11 10.84
C LEU A 183 3.97 0.24 9.33
N GLY A 184 4.22 1.46 8.85
CA GLY A 184 4.58 1.71 7.45
C GLY A 184 5.88 1.00 7.06
N ASN A 185 6.89 1.03 7.93
CA ASN A 185 8.15 0.31 7.73
C ASN A 185 7.97 -1.22 7.73
N PHE A 186 7.08 -1.74 8.58
CA PHE A 186 6.71 -3.16 8.56
C PHE A 186 6.16 -3.58 7.19
N PHE A 187 5.18 -2.85 6.65
CA PHE A 187 4.62 -3.14 5.33
C PHE A 187 5.64 -2.95 4.21
N GLN A 188 6.50 -1.97 4.30
CA GLN A 188 7.58 -1.77 3.34
C GLN A 188 8.55 -2.97 3.30
N GLN A 189 8.94 -3.48 4.45
CA GLN A 189 9.88 -4.61 4.53
C GLN A 189 9.25 -5.91 4.04
N ILE A 190 8.00 -6.22 4.41
CA ILE A 190 7.34 -7.45 3.97
C ILE A 190 7.01 -7.44 2.47
N CYS A 191 6.79 -6.26 1.88
CA CYS A 191 6.54 -6.09 0.45
C CYS A 191 7.85 -6.01 -0.38
N ALA A 192 9.02 -6.19 0.24
CA ALA A 192 10.28 -6.16 -0.48
C ALA A 192 10.39 -7.32 -1.50
N LYS A 193 11.05 -7.06 -2.64
CA LYS A 193 11.26 -8.06 -3.70
C LYS A 193 12.10 -9.26 -3.23
N LYS A 194 13.02 -9.04 -2.32
CA LYS A 194 13.89 -10.06 -1.71
C LYS A 194 13.59 -10.09 -0.20
N LEU A 195 13.21 -11.25 0.32
CA LEU A 195 12.96 -11.47 1.73
C LEU A 195 14.12 -12.27 2.33
N LYS A 196 14.64 -11.80 3.47
CA LYS A 196 15.64 -12.52 4.27
C LYS A 196 14.97 -13.11 5.50
N LEU A 197 15.28 -14.37 5.80
CA LEU A 197 14.64 -15.11 6.90
C LEU A 197 14.93 -14.50 8.27
N ASP A 198 16.15 -14.00 8.48
CA ASP A 198 16.55 -13.30 9.70
C ASP A 198 15.74 -12.03 9.92
N VAL A 199 15.52 -11.25 8.86
CA VAL A 199 14.66 -10.06 8.90
C VAL A 199 13.22 -10.43 9.22
N LEU A 200 12.65 -11.45 8.55
CA LEU A 200 11.30 -11.92 8.82
C LEU A 200 11.12 -12.39 10.27
N ASN A 201 12.09 -13.14 10.81
CA ASN A 201 12.05 -13.58 12.21
C ASN A 201 12.10 -12.41 13.20
N ARG A 202 12.87 -11.37 12.92
CA ARG A 202 12.86 -10.13 13.71
C ARG A 202 11.50 -9.44 13.64
N MET A 203 10.97 -9.23 12.43
CA MET A 203 9.66 -8.61 12.21
C MET A 203 8.52 -9.36 12.91
N ARG A 204 8.63 -10.69 13.03
CA ARG A 204 7.67 -11.55 13.77
C ARG A 204 7.56 -11.14 15.25
N GLY A 205 8.67 -10.70 15.86
CA GLY A 205 8.66 -10.17 17.22
C GLY A 205 8.21 -8.71 17.30
N GLU A 206 8.43 -7.93 16.24
CA GLU A 206 8.14 -6.49 16.21
C GLU A 206 6.65 -6.19 15.99
N ILE A 207 5.97 -6.92 15.09
CA ILE A 207 4.58 -6.60 14.73
C ILE A 207 3.60 -6.63 15.92
N PRO A 208 3.67 -7.58 16.87
CA PRO A 208 2.80 -7.54 18.04
C PRO A 208 3.04 -6.28 18.89
N ILE A 209 4.30 -5.82 18.98
CA ILE A 209 4.66 -4.61 19.74
C ILE A 209 4.08 -3.37 19.06
N ILE A 210 4.16 -3.30 17.72
CA ILE A 210 3.55 -2.21 16.94
C ILE A 210 2.05 -2.17 17.17
N LEU A 211 1.37 -3.31 17.12
CA LEU A 211 -0.08 -3.40 17.37
C LEU A 211 -0.44 -2.99 18.80
N CYS A 212 0.36 -3.36 19.80
CA CYS A 212 0.18 -2.89 21.17
C CYS A 212 0.34 -1.36 21.31
N LYS A 213 1.28 -0.75 20.56
CA LYS A 213 1.39 0.72 20.52
C LYS A 213 0.15 1.36 19.92
N LEU A 214 -0.35 0.82 18.81
CA LEU A 214 -1.59 1.26 18.18
C LEU A 214 -2.81 1.07 19.11
N GLU A 215 -2.86 -0.04 19.86
CA GLU A 215 -3.92 -0.29 20.83
C GLU A 215 -3.96 0.73 21.96
N LYS A 216 -2.82 1.30 22.35
CA LYS A 216 -2.76 2.41 23.30
C LYS A 216 -3.35 3.71 22.74
N ILE A 217 -3.34 3.88 21.42
CA ILE A 217 -3.77 5.08 20.72
C ILE A 217 -5.26 4.98 20.34
N PHE A 218 -5.61 3.96 19.54
CA PHE A 218 -6.93 3.83 18.92
C PHE A 218 -7.94 3.06 19.76
N PRO A 219 -9.25 3.31 19.60
CA PRO A 219 -10.28 2.55 20.29
C PRO A 219 -10.30 1.08 19.84
N PRO A 220 -10.85 0.15 20.65
CA PRO A 220 -10.93 -1.28 20.30
C PRO A 220 -11.58 -1.56 18.94
N ALA A 221 -12.54 -0.75 18.51
CA ALA A 221 -13.20 -0.86 17.20
C ALA A 221 -12.25 -0.66 16.00
N PHE A 222 -11.05 -0.13 16.22
CA PHE A 222 -10.01 -0.04 15.19
C PHE A 222 -9.43 -1.42 14.85
N PHE A 223 -9.39 -2.33 15.82
CA PHE A 223 -8.76 -3.64 15.72
C PHE A 223 -9.72 -4.68 15.14
N ASP A 224 -10.05 -4.49 13.88
CA ASP A 224 -10.79 -5.46 13.10
C ASP A 224 -9.90 -6.63 12.61
N VAL A 225 -10.51 -7.57 11.91
CA VAL A 225 -9.80 -8.75 11.38
C VAL A 225 -8.62 -8.36 10.49
N MET A 226 -8.69 -7.25 9.73
CA MET A 226 -7.61 -6.84 8.83
C MET A 226 -6.37 -6.38 9.59
N VAL A 227 -6.55 -5.65 10.68
CA VAL A 227 -5.45 -5.26 11.57
C VAL A 227 -4.84 -6.52 12.22
N HIS A 228 -5.66 -7.44 12.71
CA HIS A 228 -5.21 -8.70 13.30
C HIS A 228 -4.40 -9.55 12.33
N LEU A 229 -4.81 -9.65 11.06
CA LEU A 229 -4.12 -10.46 10.05
C LEU A 229 -2.66 -10.04 9.84
N SER A 230 -2.28 -8.82 10.18
CA SER A 230 -0.89 -8.35 10.09
C SER A 230 0.08 -9.24 10.87
N ILE A 231 -0.35 -9.85 11.99
CA ILE A 231 0.46 -10.78 12.79
C ILE A 231 0.83 -12.04 11.99
N HIS A 232 -0.09 -12.51 11.15
CA HIS A 232 0.06 -13.76 10.41
C HIS A 232 0.82 -13.62 9.10
N LEU A 233 1.02 -12.37 8.61
CA LEU A 233 1.68 -12.12 7.33
C LEU A 233 3.11 -12.65 7.28
N ILE A 234 3.83 -12.63 8.40
CA ILE A 234 5.21 -13.11 8.46
C ILE A 234 5.27 -14.63 8.28
N ASP A 235 4.41 -15.37 8.99
CA ASP A 235 4.34 -16.82 8.87
C ASP A 235 3.91 -17.24 7.45
N ASP A 236 2.97 -16.51 6.88
CA ASP A 236 2.54 -16.69 5.51
C ASP A 236 3.69 -16.44 4.53
N ALA A 237 4.47 -15.36 4.70
CA ALA A 237 5.62 -15.05 3.86
C ALA A 237 6.76 -16.07 4.00
N ILE A 238 7.01 -16.61 5.19
CA ILE A 238 8.00 -17.68 5.41
C ILE A 238 7.60 -18.96 4.67
N LEU A 239 6.31 -19.28 4.63
CA LEU A 239 5.82 -20.51 4.01
C LEU A 239 5.72 -20.43 2.48
N ARG A 240 5.30 -19.29 1.93
CA ARG A 240 5.06 -19.13 0.47
C ARG A 240 6.11 -18.32 -0.28
N GLY A 241 6.98 -17.60 0.45
CA GLY A 241 7.96 -16.68 -0.15
C GLY A 241 7.42 -15.25 -0.34
N PRO A 242 8.00 -14.47 -1.26
CA PRO A 242 7.69 -13.06 -1.44
C PRO A 242 6.20 -12.81 -1.68
N VAL A 243 5.63 -11.87 -0.95
CA VAL A 243 4.18 -11.63 -0.88
C VAL A 243 3.57 -11.18 -2.21
N GLN A 244 4.37 -10.60 -3.10
CA GLN A 244 3.95 -10.15 -4.43
C GLN A 244 3.36 -11.27 -5.30
N TYR A 245 3.79 -12.51 -5.12
CA TYR A 245 3.24 -13.67 -5.84
C TYR A 245 1.86 -14.10 -5.35
N GLY A 246 1.46 -13.65 -4.17
CA GLY A 246 0.12 -13.87 -3.60
C GLY A 246 -0.86 -12.71 -3.80
N TRP A 247 -0.47 -11.65 -4.50
CA TRP A 247 -1.36 -10.51 -4.77
C TRP A 247 -2.53 -10.89 -5.67
N MET A 248 -3.70 -10.41 -5.35
CA MET A 248 -4.93 -10.70 -6.09
C MET A 248 -5.09 -9.86 -7.36
N TYR A 249 -4.24 -8.87 -7.63
CA TYR A 249 -4.34 -8.03 -8.83
C TYR A 249 -4.48 -8.77 -10.17
N PRO A 250 -3.69 -9.83 -10.44
CA PRO A 250 -3.84 -10.58 -11.69
C PRO A 250 -5.23 -11.21 -11.80
N VAL A 251 -5.73 -11.76 -10.69
CA VAL A 251 -7.07 -12.38 -10.62
C VAL A 251 -8.15 -11.32 -10.77
N GLU A 252 -8.06 -10.20 -10.05
CA GLU A 252 -9.02 -9.09 -10.16
C GLU A 252 -9.09 -8.54 -11.60
N ARG A 253 -7.94 -8.35 -12.26
CA ARG A 253 -7.89 -7.93 -13.66
C ARG A 253 -8.56 -8.93 -14.58
N ARG A 254 -8.33 -10.23 -14.34
CA ARG A 254 -8.98 -11.29 -15.12
C ARG A 254 -10.48 -11.31 -14.89
N LEU A 255 -10.93 -11.22 -13.66
CA LEU A 255 -12.34 -11.14 -13.30
C LEU A 255 -13.00 -9.89 -13.92
N LEU A 256 -12.33 -8.75 -13.93
CA LEU A 256 -12.82 -7.55 -14.61
C LEU A 256 -13.01 -7.77 -16.12
N THR A 257 -12.06 -8.48 -16.77
CA THR A 257 -12.18 -8.84 -18.18
C THR A 257 -13.38 -9.74 -18.41
N LEU A 258 -13.54 -10.78 -17.60
CA LEU A 258 -14.69 -11.71 -17.69
C LEU A 258 -16.02 -10.99 -17.42
N LYS A 259 -16.04 -10.08 -16.43
CA LYS A 259 -17.24 -9.26 -16.16
C LYS A 259 -17.65 -8.41 -17.37
N ARG A 260 -16.71 -7.90 -18.15
CA ARG A 260 -16.98 -7.13 -19.37
C ARG A 260 -17.56 -8.00 -20.50
N PHE A 261 -17.38 -9.31 -20.45
CA PHE A 261 -17.95 -10.25 -21.40
C PHE A 261 -19.43 -10.54 -21.14
N VAL A 262 -19.90 -10.26 -19.92
CA VAL A 262 -21.31 -10.49 -19.57
C VAL A 262 -22.20 -9.49 -20.30
N ARG A 263 -22.94 -9.98 -21.29
CA ARG A 263 -23.98 -9.24 -22.01
C ARG A 263 -25.38 -9.61 -21.52
N ASN A 264 -25.61 -10.89 -21.28
CA ASN A 264 -26.85 -11.38 -20.70
C ASN A 264 -26.70 -11.66 -19.21
N MET A 265 -27.30 -10.82 -18.39
CA MET A 265 -27.21 -10.92 -16.92
C MET A 265 -27.99 -12.13 -16.36
N ALA A 266 -28.95 -12.69 -17.13
CA ALA A 266 -29.69 -13.88 -16.72
C ALA A 266 -28.89 -15.19 -16.92
N ARG A 267 -27.88 -15.16 -17.83
CA ARG A 267 -26.99 -16.30 -18.12
C ARG A 267 -25.57 -15.78 -18.33
N PRO A 268 -24.90 -15.33 -17.26
CA PRO A 268 -23.59 -14.72 -17.35
C PRO A 268 -22.52 -15.70 -17.80
N GLU A 269 -22.61 -16.98 -17.41
CA GLU A 269 -21.69 -18.05 -17.78
C GLU A 269 -21.62 -18.29 -19.30
N GLY A 270 -22.78 -18.32 -19.97
CA GLY A 270 -22.84 -18.47 -21.43
C GLY A 270 -22.22 -17.26 -22.14
N SER A 271 -22.58 -16.04 -21.70
CA SER A 271 -21.96 -14.81 -22.26
C SER A 271 -20.45 -14.77 -22.10
N ILE A 272 -19.92 -15.23 -20.96
CA ILE A 272 -18.48 -15.29 -20.69
C ILE A 272 -17.84 -16.33 -21.62
N ALA A 273 -18.41 -17.53 -21.72
CA ALA A 273 -17.88 -18.61 -22.54
C ALA A 273 -17.79 -18.21 -24.02
N GLU A 274 -18.87 -17.70 -24.60
CA GLU A 274 -18.91 -17.24 -26.00
C GLU A 274 -17.91 -16.12 -26.28
N ALA A 275 -17.88 -15.09 -25.44
CA ALA A 275 -16.97 -13.98 -25.62
C ALA A 275 -15.51 -14.39 -25.41
N TYR A 276 -15.24 -15.34 -24.51
CA TYR A 276 -13.90 -15.89 -24.29
C TYR A 276 -13.42 -16.65 -25.54
N VAL A 277 -14.25 -17.57 -26.09
CA VAL A 277 -13.92 -18.32 -27.30
C VAL A 277 -13.68 -17.37 -28.48
N ALA A 278 -14.59 -16.38 -28.68
CA ALA A 278 -14.42 -15.39 -29.74
C ALA A 278 -13.10 -14.61 -29.60
N ASN A 279 -12.74 -14.20 -28.38
CA ASN A 279 -11.49 -13.49 -28.12
C ASN A 279 -10.25 -14.35 -28.38
N GLU A 280 -10.29 -15.64 -28.02
CA GLU A 280 -9.19 -16.59 -28.31
C GLU A 280 -9.07 -16.85 -29.82
N CYS A 281 -10.18 -17.02 -30.55
CA CYS A 281 -10.18 -17.14 -31.99
C CYS A 281 -9.56 -15.90 -32.67
N LEU A 282 -9.96 -14.69 -32.25
CA LEU A 282 -9.40 -13.45 -32.77
C LEU A 282 -7.90 -13.33 -32.48
N ASN A 283 -7.46 -13.74 -31.28
CA ASN A 283 -6.06 -13.76 -30.90
C ASN A 283 -5.26 -14.75 -31.77
N ALA A 284 -5.80 -15.93 -32.01
CA ALA A 284 -5.17 -16.92 -32.90
C ALA A 284 -5.11 -16.39 -34.34
N CYS A 285 -6.22 -15.90 -34.88
CA CYS A 285 -6.29 -15.34 -36.24
C CYS A 285 -5.32 -14.17 -36.43
N SER A 286 -5.17 -13.29 -35.45
CA SER A 286 -4.29 -12.11 -35.55
C SER A 286 -2.81 -12.46 -35.77
N ARG A 287 -2.41 -13.69 -35.40
CA ARG A 287 -1.03 -14.17 -35.60
C ARG A 287 -0.73 -14.56 -37.03
N TYR A 288 -1.73 -14.71 -37.88
CA TYR A 288 -1.58 -14.97 -39.31
C TYR A 288 -1.50 -13.70 -40.15
N PHE A 289 -1.66 -12.53 -39.54
CA PHE A 289 -1.54 -11.26 -40.24
C PHE A 289 -0.17 -10.61 -39.94
N ASP A 290 0.76 -10.75 -40.85
CA ASP A 290 2.14 -10.26 -40.68
C ASP A 290 2.22 -8.72 -40.82
N ASP A 291 1.34 -8.11 -41.65
CA ASP A 291 1.39 -6.68 -41.99
C ASP A 291 0.33 -5.82 -41.28
N VAL A 292 -0.43 -6.39 -40.33
CA VAL A 292 -1.50 -5.67 -39.65
C VAL A 292 -1.28 -5.68 -38.14
N ASP A 293 -1.01 -4.51 -37.59
CA ASP A 293 -0.96 -4.32 -36.14
C ASP A 293 -2.36 -4.46 -35.54
N THR A 294 -2.59 -5.54 -34.85
CA THR A 294 -3.83 -5.76 -34.10
C THR A 294 -3.57 -5.58 -32.59
N ARG A 295 -4.64 -5.46 -31.83
CA ARG A 295 -4.55 -5.45 -30.37
C ARG A 295 -3.84 -6.68 -29.79
N HIS A 296 -3.84 -7.81 -30.53
CA HIS A 296 -3.33 -9.11 -30.07
C HIS A 296 -1.88 -9.37 -30.44
N ASN A 297 -1.39 -8.79 -31.53
CA ASN A 297 0.00 -8.96 -32.01
C ASN A 297 0.87 -7.71 -31.79
N ARG A 298 0.27 -6.61 -31.38
CA ARG A 298 0.99 -5.37 -31.06
C ARG A 298 1.93 -5.58 -29.89
N GLU A 299 3.19 -5.18 -30.03
CA GLU A 299 4.14 -5.18 -28.92
C GLU A 299 3.64 -4.33 -27.74
N GLY A 300 3.70 -4.88 -26.54
CA GLY A 300 3.36 -4.15 -25.33
C GLY A 300 4.31 -2.97 -25.12
N ARG A 301 3.79 -1.81 -24.69
CA ARG A 301 4.60 -0.63 -24.35
C ARG A 301 5.74 -0.90 -23.38
N ASN A 302 5.58 -1.93 -22.54
CA ASN A 302 6.54 -2.30 -21.49
C ASN A 302 7.34 -3.56 -21.84
N ARG A 303 7.45 -3.92 -23.13
CA ARG A 303 8.38 -4.98 -23.52
C ARG A 303 9.77 -4.38 -23.49
N GLU A 304 10.55 -4.75 -22.50
CA GLU A 304 11.99 -4.50 -22.50
C GLU A 304 12.53 -5.13 -23.79
N ARG A 305 12.92 -4.30 -24.73
CA ARG A 305 13.72 -4.76 -25.87
C ARG A 305 15.02 -5.25 -25.23
N VAL A 306 15.28 -6.56 -25.33
CA VAL A 306 16.58 -7.10 -24.95
C VAL A 306 17.61 -6.39 -25.83
N PRO A 307 18.51 -5.59 -25.27
CA PRO A 307 19.43 -4.83 -26.08
C PRO A 307 20.46 -5.77 -26.67
N MET A 308 20.68 -5.66 -27.96
CA MET A 308 21.94 -6.14 -28.54
C MET A 308 23.07 -5.33 -27.89
N SER A 309 24.04 -6.04 -27.31
CA SER A 309 25.16 -5.54 -26.55
C SER A 309 25.87 -4.38 -27.23
N THR A 310 25.69 -3.19 -26.72
CA THR A 310 26.62 -2.08 -26.92
C THR A 310 27.00 -1.57 -25.53
N CYS A 311 28.29 -1.36 -25.31
CA CYS A 311 28.85 -0.88 -24.06
C CYS A 311 28.21 0.47 -23.66
N GLY A 312 27.28 0.45 -22.74
CA GLY A 312 26.63 1.67 -22.20
C GLY A 312 25.63 1.31 -21.10
N LEU A 313 25.26 2.29 -20.27
CA LEU A 313 24.25 2.11 -19.26
C LEU A 313 22.91 1.75 -19.90
N SER A 314 22.18 0.81 -19.30
CA SER A 314 20.86 0.35 -19.79
C SER A 314 19.84 1.47 -19.97
N ILE A 315 19.96 2.56 -19.22
CA ILE A 315 19.11 3.75 -19.31
C ILE A 315 19.23 4.51 -20.63
N PHE A 316 20.35 4.37 -21.35
CA PHE A 316 20.60 5.04 -22.64
C PHE A 316 20.26 4.17 -23.85
N GLN A 317 19.68 3.00 -23.63
CA GLN A 317 19.33 2.11 -24.74
C GLN A 317 18.08 2.63 -25.44
N HIS A 318 18.24 2.98 -26.71
CA HIS A 318 17.23 3.56 -27.59
C HIS A 318 15.93 2.76 -27.60
N GLY A 319 14.82 3.38 -27.32
CA GLY A 319 13.54 2.71 -27.44
C GLY A 319 12.27 3.49 -27.17
N ALA A 320 12.34 4.66 -26.60
CA ALA A 320 11.15 5.47 -26.40
C ALA A 320 11.42 6.92 -26.80
N ASN A 321 10.96 7.32 -27.97
CA ASN A 321 10.79 8.74 -28.27
C ASN A 321 9.80 9.33 -27.26
N LEU A 322 10.25 10.23 -26.39
CA LEU A 322 9.39 11.05 -25.55
C LEU A 322 8.63 12.02 -26.48
N LEU A 323 7.52 11.54 -27.06
CA LEU A 323 6.65 12.38 -27.88
C LEU A 323 5.84 13.28 -26.94
N GLY A 324 6.07 14.58 -27.04
CA GLY A 324 5.20 15.62 -26.50
C GLY A 324 5.49 16.13 -25.10
N ALA A 325 6.70 15.93 -24.57
CA ALA A 325 7.09 16.63 -23.35
C ALA A 325 7.35 18.12 -23.64
N PRO A 326 6.80 19.05 -22.86
CA PRO A 326 7.19 20.45 -22.97
C PRO A 326 8.68 20.58 -22.64
N ARG A 327 9.42 21.39 -23.38
CA ARG A 327 10.80 21.74 -23.04
C ARG A 327 10.81 22.38 -21.67
N LEU A 328 11.43 21.69 -20.71
CA LEU A 328 11.59 22.18 -19.34
C LEU A 328 13.00 22.76 -19.23
N THR A 329 13.09 24.04 -18.86
CA THR A 329 14.37 24.64 -18.45
C THR A 329 14.60 24.28 -16.99
N TYR A 330 15.72 23.63 -16.72
CA TYR A 330 16.12 23.25 -15.36
C TYR A 330 17.21 24.20 -14.85
N ASP A 331 17.16 24.53 -13.55
CA ASP A 331 18.27 25.11 -12.84
C ASP A 331 19.42 24.08 -12.73
N GLU A 332 20.67 24.52 -12.72
CA GLU A 332 21.87 23.67 -12.61
C GLU A 332 21.82 22.75 -11.38
N LYS A 333 21.27 23.26 -10.27
CA LYS A 333 21.07 22.47 -9.04
C LYS A 333 20.01 21.38 -9.20
N ASP A 334 18.94 21.64 -9.92
CA ASP A 334 17.90 20.65 -10.17
C ASP A 334 18.39 19.60 -11.17
N TYR A 335 19.20 20.01 -12.14
CA TYR A 335 19.89 19.12 -13.06
C TYR A 335 20.81 18.13 -12.31
N ASP A 336 21.69 18.63 -11.44
CA ASP A 336 22.58 17.80 -10.64
C ASP A 336 21.81 16.84 -9.71
N ARG A 337 20.66 17.26 -9.17
CA ARG A 337 19.76 16.39 -8.41
C ARG A 337 19.15 15.27 -9.25
N MET A 338 18.78 15.59 -10.49
CA MET A 338 18.24 14.59 -11.42
C MET A 338 19.30 13.56 -11.81
N VAL A 339 20.51 14.01 -12.16
CA VAL A 339 21.65 13.14 -12.45
C VAL A 339 21.96 12.23 -11.25
N TRP A 340 22.02 12.79 -10.05
CA TRP A 340 22.27 12.05 -8.83
C TRP A 340 21.16 11.03 -8.54
N TYR A 341 19.91 11.40 -8.79
CA TYR A 341 18.76 10.50 -8.64
C TYR A 341 18.85 9.32 -9.61
N VAL A 342 19.13 9.58 -10.89
CA VAL A 342 19.24 8.53 -11.91
C VAL A 342 20.37 7.55 -11.57
N LEU A 343 21.55 8.07 -11.20
CA LEU A 343 22.70 7.24 -10.85
C LEU A 343 22.41 6.34 -9.64
N ASN A 344 21.72 6.85 -8.61
CA ASN A 344 21.38 6.05 -7.44
C ASN A 344 20.29 5.00 -7.66
N ASN A 345 19.55 5.08 -8.77
CA ASN A 345 18.49 4.15 -9.10
C ASN A 345 18.84 3.25 -10.31
N THR A 346 20.08 3.31 -10.78
CA THR A 346 20.56 2.48 -11.90
C THR A 346 21.30 1.27 -11.34
N THR A 347 20.88 0.07 -11.73
CA THR A 347 21.42 -1.20 -11.21
C THR A 347 22.90 -1.39 -11.53
N GLU A 348 23.35 -0.89 -12.67
CA GLU A 348 24.76 -0.94 -13.09
C GLU A 348 25.67 -0.07 -12.23
N VAL A 349 25.12 0.93 -11.54
CA VAL A 349 25.84 1.86 -10.66
C VAL A 349 25.83 1.37 -9.20
N GLU A 350 24.89 0.50 -8.84
CA GLU A 350 24.76 -0.03 -7.46
C GLU A 350 26.07 -0.59 -6.88
N PRO A 351 26.88 -1.41 -7.60
CA PRO A 351 28.16 -1.91 -7.08
C PRO A 351 29.18 -0.78 -6.78
N PHE A 352 29.12 0.31 -7.54
CA PHE A 352 30.01 1.46 -7.32
C PHE A 352 29.57 2.30 -6.12
N ILE A 353 28.26 2.43 -5.90
CA ILE A 353 27.70 3.10 -4.72
C ILE A 353 28.09 2.32 -3.46
N GLU A 354 27.92 1.00 -3.46
CA GLU A 354 28.30 0.13 -2.35
C GLU A 354 29.81 0.25 -2.04
N TYR A 355 30.66 0.26 -3.07
CA TYR A 355 32.10 0.45 -2.90
C TYR A 355 32.45 1.84 -2.34
N VAL A 356 31.78 2.91 -2.77
CA VAL A 356 31.97 4.27 -2.20
C VAL A 356 31.61 4.30 -0.73
N LEU A 357 30.50 3.64 -0.36
CA LEU A 357 30.08 3.57 1.03
C LEU A 357 31.08 2.79 1.90
N GLN A 358 31.63 1.70 1.38
CA GLN A 358 32.70 0.95 2.06
C GLN A 358 34.00 1.78 2.19
N CYS A 359 34.41 2.50 1.14
CA CYS A 359 35.57 3.38 1.17
C CYS A 359 35.40 4.53 2.17
N LYS A 360 34.20 5.12 2.29
CA LYS A 360 33.91 6.14 3.31
C LYS A 360 34.04 5.60 4.73
N GLN A 361 33.65 4.35 4.96
CA GLN A 361 33.82 3.71 6.28
C GLN A 361 35.28 3.46 6.64
N HIS A 362 36.17 3.35 5.66
CA HIS A 362 37.57 3.07 5.85
C HIS A 362 38.52 4.27 5.63
N ASN A 363 38.00 5.50 5.51
CA ASN A 363 38.79 6.72 5.25
C ASN A 363 39.70 6.66 3.99
N VAL A 364 39.38 5.85 3.01
CA VAL A 364 40.14 5.72 1.76
C VAL A 364 39.47 6.58 0.68
N ILE A 365 39.94 7.80 0.53
CA ILE A 365 39.54 8.68 -0.56
C ILE A 365 40.63 8.58 -1.62
N ILE A 366 40.50 7.80 -2.66
CA ILE A 366 41.19 7.98 -3.97
C ILE A 366 40.64 6.92 -4.97
N CYS A 367 40.34 7.36 -6.18
CA CYS A 367 40.10 6.65 -7.45
C CYS A 367 38.71 6.41 -7.96
N LEU A 368 37.64 6.80 -7.30
CA LEU A 368 36.27 6.61 -7.86
C LEU A 368 35.74 7.79 -8.66
N SER A 369 36.39 8.94 -8.56
CA SER A 369 36.00 10.17 -9.29
C SER A 369 35.95 9.97 -10.80
N TYR A 370 36.82 9.15 -11.39
CA TYR A 370 36.90 9.04 -12.85
C TYR A 370 35.77 8.23 -13.50
N LYS A 371 35.34 7.11 -12.90
CA LYS A 371 34.25 6.32 -13.48
C LYS A 371 32.87 6.95 -13.24
N ILE A 372 32.65 7.51 -12.06
CA ILE A 372 31.43 8.26 -11.75
C ILE A 372 31.39 9.56 -12.57
N LEU A 373 32.52 10.24 -12.75
CA LEU A 373 32.64 11.42 -13.63
C LEU A 373 32.41 11.07 -15.10
N ALA A 374 32.88 9.91 -15.59
CA ALA A 374 32.58 9.44 -16.94
C ALA A 374 31.09 9.16 -17.13
N LEU A 375 30.45 8.46 -16.17
CA LEU A 375 29.03 8.18 -16.16
C LEU A 375 28.17 9.44 -16.05
N THR A 376 28.62 10.41 -15.23
CA THR A 376 27.95 11.72 -15.13
C THR A 376 28.11 12.55 -16.40
N SER A 377 29.25 12.45 -17.09
CA SER A 377 29.45 13.15 -18.36
C SER A 377 28.55 12.56 -19.48
N GLU A 378 28.43 11.26 -19.58
CA GLU A 378 27.52 10.61 -20.55
C GLU A 378 26.04 10.97 -20.26
N LEU A 379 25.65 10.98 -19.00
CA LEU A 379 24.30 11.38 -18.60
C LEU A 379 24.04 12.86 -18.88
N ARG A 380 25.03 13.73 -18.68
CA ARG A 380 24.95 15.17 -19.01
C ARG A 380 24.75 15.37 -20.50
N THR A 381 25.52 14.69 -21.34
CA THR A 381 25.40 14.77 -22.79
C THR A 381 24.01 14.32 -23.24
N TYR A 382 23.54 13.18 -22.75
CA TYR A 382 22.21 12.65 -23.08
C TYR A 382 21.06 13.58 -22.67
N LEU A 383 21.15 14.19 -21.48
CA LEU A 383 20.11 15.11 -21.00
C LEU A 383 20.19 16.47 -21.72
N GLN A 384 21.37 16.88 -22.22
CA GLN A 384 21.54 18.06 -23.08
C GLN A 384 20.92 17.83 -24.46
N ASP A 385 21.14 16.64 -25.06
CA ASP A 385 20.54 16.26 -26.34
C ASP A 385 19.00 16.20 -26.28
N LEU A 386 18.41 15.98 -25.09
CA LEU A 386 16.95 16.04 -24.88
C LEU A 386 16.42 17.47 -24.74
N GLN A 387 17.30 18.48 -24.57
CA GLN A 387 16.93 19.90 -24.54
C GLN A 387 16.95 20.57 -25.90
N GLU A 388 17.71 20.02 -26.86
CA GLU A 388 17.69 20.41 -28.27
C GLU A 388 16.57 19.72 -29.06
#